data_a9279c084d256f36f150e5b71760851b
#
_entry.id   a9279c084d256f36f150e5b71760851b
#
_cell.length_a   1.000
_cell.length_b   1.000
_cell.length_c   1.000
_cell.angle_alpha   90.00
_cell.angle_beta   90.00
_cell.angle_gamma   90.00
#
_symmetry.space_group_name_H-M   'P 1'
#
loop_
_entity.id
_entity.type
_entity.pdbx_description
1 polymer ?
#
loop_
_entity_poly.entity_id
_entity_poly.type
_entity_poly.pdbx_seq_one_letter_code
_entity_poly.pdbx_strand_id
1 'polypeptide(L)'
;MTTFRGGLLSLVLLMTSPVFAQERAEVLLETTEGNIRIALYNETPLHRDNFLKVVGMQLYDSLLFHRVIKDFMVQSGDLNSKHAKPGALLGTGELDYTTEAEFRLPQLFHRRGAVAAAREGDKVNPGRRSGACQFYIVWGKQWDDARLAKVQERLDTLTQGTVKITPEMAEVYKRVGGTPHLDGQYTVFGEVIEGLDVVERIQQVATDKNDRPLTDIRILRATITKNPFAPAPKPEKKKQISRRKQKK
;
A
#
# COMPACT_ATOMS: atom_id res chain seq x y z
N MET A 1 27.07 -36.44 62.37
CA MET A 1 25.71 -36.22 61.82
C MET A 1 25.79 -35.11 60.77
N THR A 2 25.88 -35.48 59.48
CA THR A 2 26.06 -34.56 58.37
C THR A 2 24.75 -34.58 57.55
N THR A 3 23.99 -33.48 57.60
CA THR A 3 22.76 -33.34 56.86
C THR A 3 23.03 -32.78 55.43
N PHE A 4 22.79 -33.59 54.41
CA PHE A 4 22.82 -33.23 53.00
C PHE A 4 21.52 -32.51 52.63
N ARG A 5 21.58 -31.21 52.29
CA ARG A 5 20.48 -30.45 51.68
C ARG A 5 20.56 -30.55 50.16
N GLY A 6 19.71 -31.37 49.56
CA GLY A 6 19.52 -31.44 48.16
C GLY A 6 18.73 -30.23 47.64
N GLY A 7 19.40 -29.38 46.85
CA GLY A 7 18.72 -28.29 46.14
C GLY A 7 18.06 -28.82 44.86
N LEU A 8 16.74 -28.65 44.76
CA LEU A 8 15.96 -28.96 43.56
C LEU A 8 16.14 -27.83 42.52
N LEU A 9 16.88 -28.11 41.45
CA LEU A 9 17.06 -27.16 40.35
C LEU A 9 15.85 -27.30 39.43
N SER A 10 14.88 -26.37 39.54
CA SER A 10 13.74 -26.28 38.61
C SER A 10 14.20 -25.73 37.26
N LEU A 11 14.27 -26.60 36.26
CA LEU A 11 14.55 -26.23 34.86
C LEU A 11 13.26 -25.61 34.26
N VAL A 12 13.22 -24.28 34.14
CA VAL A 12 12.14 -23.57 33.43
C VAL A 12 12.40 -23.69 31.93
N LEU A 13 11.64 -24.58 31.29
CA LEU A 13 11.64 -24.73 29.82
C LEU A 13 10.88 -23.56 29.20
N LEU A 14 11.58 -22.53 28.73
CA LEU A 14 11.01 -21.44 27.93
C LEU A 14 10.55 -22.02 26.59
N MET A 15 9.26 -22.31 26.46
CA MET A 15 8.64 -22.64 25.18
C MET A 15 8.57 -21.36 24.33
N THR A 16 9.54 -21.15 23.44
CA THR A 16 9.44 -20.13 22.38
C THR A 16 8.48 -20.65 21.33
N SER A 17 7.24 -20.21 21.36
CA SER A 17 6.29 -20.43 20.26
C SER A 17 6.85 -19.74 19.01
N PRO A 18 6.93 -20.43 17.85
CA PRO A 18 7.33 -19.76 16.60
C PRO A 18 6.29 -18.68 16.30
N VAL A 19 6.72 -17.43 16.29
CA VAL A 19 5.91 -16.32 15.76
C VAL A 19 5.84 -16.53 14.24
N PHE A 20 4.81 -17.20 13.76
CA PHE A 20 4.53 -17.21 12.34
C PHE A 20 4.22 -15.77 11.92
N ALA A 21 5.07 -15.19 11.08
CA ALA A 21 4.77 -13.91 10.45
C ALA A 21 3.41 -14.07 9.76
N GLN A 22 2.43 -13.25 10.17
CA GLN A 22 1.09 -13.33 9.60
C GLN A 22 1.18 -13.07 8.09
N GLU A 23 0.64 -13.99 7.28
CA GLU A 23 0.67 -13.88 5.83
C GLU A 23 -0.02 -12.59 5.37
N ARG A 24 0.57 -11.93 4.38
CA ARG A 24 0.02 -10.71 3.78
C ARG A 24 -0.77 -11.05 2.53
N ALA A 25 -1.77 -10.24 2.22
CA ALA A 25 -2.43 -10.27 0.94
C ALA A 25 -1.52 -9.65 -0.13
N GLU A 26 -1.59 -10.19 -1.36
CA GLU A 26 -0.77 -9.72 -2.48
C GLU A 26 -1.64 -9.45 -3.71
N VAL A 27 -1.30 -8.36 -4.41
CA VAL A 27 -1.94 -7.93 -5.65
C VAL A 27 -0.88 -7.77 -6.74
N LEU A 28 -1.15 -8.33 -7.90
CA LEU A 28 -0.37 -8.13 -9.11
C LEU A 28 -1.05 -7.06 -9.97
N LEU A 29 -0.32 -6.00 -10.31
CA LEU A 29 -0.68 -5.03 -11.34
C LEU A 29 0.09 -5.38 -12.60
N GLU A 30 -0.61 -5.85 -13.63
CA GLU A 30 -0.08 -6.02 -14.97
C GLU A 30 -0.20 -4.67 -15.69
N THR A 31 0.93 -4.08 -16.08
CA THR A 31 0.93 -2.75 -16.69
C THR A 31 1.55 -2.76 -18.08
N THR A 32 1.38 -1.66 -18.84
CA THR A 32 2.04 -1.49 -20.15
C THR A 32 3.57 -1.43 -20.04
N GLU A 33 4.11 -1.17 -18.85
CA GLU A 33 5.55 -1.08 -18.57
C GLU A 33 6.14 -2.35 -17.93
N GLY A 34 5.27 -3.32 -17.57
CA GLY A 34 5.64 -4.54 -16.87
C GLY A 34 4.81 -4.76 -15.61
N ASN A 35 5.14 -5.80 -14.89
CA ASN A 35 4.39 -6.23 -13.71
C ASN A 35 4.91 -5.58 -12.43
N ILE A 36 3.98 -5.18 -11.56
CA ILE A 36 4.27 -4.67 -10.22
C ILE A 36 3.49 -5.53 -9.23
N ARG A 37 4.18 -6.19 -8.28
CA ARG A 37 3.53 -6.95 -7.20
C ARG A 37 3.58 -6.16 -5.91
N ILE A 38 2.43 -6.02 -5.27
CA ILE A 38 2.25 -5.27 -4.03
C ILE A 38 1.85 -6.25 -2.92
N ALA A 39 2.55 -6.19 -1.78
CA ALA A 39 2.10 -6.81 -0.54
C ALA A 39 1.39 -5.77 0.32
N LEU A 40 0.21 -6.12 0.85
CA LEU A 40 -0.60 -5.23 1.68
C LEU A 40 -0.32 -5.46 3.16
N TYR A 41 -0.26 -4.39 3.95
CA TYR A 41 0.03 -4.46 5.37
C TYR A 41 -1.20 -4.85 6.20
N ASN A 42 -1.01 -5.76 7.16
CA ASN A 42 -2.05 -6.18 8.10
C ASN A 42 -2.35 -5.12 9.16
N GLU A 43 -1.39 -4.25 9.40
CA GLU A 43 -1.45 -3.14 10.35
C GLU A 43 -2.37 -2.00 9.90
N THR A 44 -2.78 -2.01 8.62
CA THR A 44 -3.73 -1.05 8.03
C THR A 44 -4.92 -1.79 7.40
N PRO A 45 -5.73 -2.49 8.21
CA PRO A 45 -6.77 -3.39 7.70
C PRO A 45 -7.86 -2.69 6.89
N LEU A 46 -8.23 -1.45 7.23
CA LEU A 46 -9.24 -0.72 6.48
C LEU A 46 -8.79 -0.44 5.04
N HIS A 47 -7.55 0.00 4.85
CA HIS A 47 -6.98 0.26 3.52
C HIS A 47 -6.69 -1.04 2.77
N ARG A 48 -6.16 -2.07 3.44
CA ARG A 48 -5.95 -3.40 2.85
C ARG A 48 -7.25 -3.96 2.29
N ASP A 49 -8.28 -4.01 3.11
CA ASP A 49 -9.56 -4.63 2.75
C ASP A 49 -10.29 -3.81 1.67
N ASN A 50 -10.18 -2.46 1.73
CA ASN A 50 -10.68 -1.59 0.69
C ASN A 50 -9.95 -1.82 -0.65
N PHE A 51 -8.61 -1.89 -0.64
CA PHE A 51 -7.84 -2.13 -1.86
C PHE A 51 -8.19 -3.48 -2.48
N LEU A 52 -8.29 -4.55 -1.68
CA LEU A 52 -8.73 -5.87 -2.13
C LEU A 52 -10.15 -5.83 -2.72
N LYS A 53 -11.08 -5.09 -2.09
CA LYS A 53 -12.44 -4.89 -2.61
C LYS A 53 -12.42 -4.24 -3.99
N VAL A 54 -11.68 -3.14 -4.16
CA VAL A 54 -11.59 -2.39 -5.43
C VAL A 54 -10.96 -3.25 -6.53
N VAL A 55 -9.90 -4.02 -6.21
CA VAL A 55 -9.31 -5.02 -7.13
C VAL A 55 -10.32 -6.10 -7.49
N GLY A 56 -11.03 -6.65 -6.50
CA GLY A 56 -12.05 -7.68 -6.72
C GLY A 56 -13.23 -7.21 -7.58
N MET A 57 -13.52 -5.92 -7.58
CA MET A 57 -14.50 -5.28 -8.46
C MET A 57 -13.95 -4.95 -9.85
N GLN A 58 -12.67 -5.26 -10.14
CA GLN A 58 -11.96 -4.96 -11.40
C GLN A 58 -11.96 -3.45 -11.76
N LEU A 59 -12.03 -2.58 -10.75
CA LEU A 59 -12.10 -1.14 -11.00
C LEU A 59 -10.76 -0.55 -11.44
N TYR A 60 -9.64 -1.19 -11.10
CA TYR A 60 -8.31 -0.74 -11.54
C TYR A 60 -7.97 -1.15 -12.98
N ASP A 61 -8.74 -2.09 -13.58
CA ASP A 61 -8.49 -2.55 -14.95
C ASP A 61 -8.68 -1.42 -15.95
N SER A 62 -7.67 -1.22 -16.77
CA SER A 62 -7.57 -0.18 -17.78
C SER A 62 -7.37 1.26 -17.27
N LEU A 63 -7.11 1.47 -15.97
CA LEU A 63 -6.80 2.81 -15.44
C LEU A 63 -5.37 3.26 -15.80
N LEU A 64 -5.18 4.57 -15.86
CA LEU A 64 -3.88 5.19 -16.12
C LEU A 64 -3.11 5.43 -14.82
N PHE A 65 -1.77 5.41 -14.91
CA PHE A 65 -0.94 6.22 -14.02
C PHE A 65 -1.11 7.68 -14.47
N HIS A 66 -2.12 8.33 -13.94
CA HIS A 66 -2.61 9.62 -14.40
C HIS A 66 -1.76 10.80 -13.91
N ARG A 67 -0.93 10.59 -12.89
CA ARG A 67 -0.01 11.59 -12.33
C ARG A 67 1.32 10.95 -11.96
N VAL A 68 2.38 11.45 -12.56
CA VAL A 68 3.75 10.98 -12.34
C VAL A 68 4.66 12.18 -12.10
N ILE A 69 5.35 12.17 -10.97
CA ILE A 69 6.34 13.20 -10.65
C ILE A 69 7.67 12.51 -10.39
N LYS A 70 8.64 12.85 -11.22
CA LYS A 70 10.01 12.35 -11.12
C LYS A 70 10.59 12.60 -9.73
N ASP A 71 11.29 11.61 -9.18
CA ASP A 71 11.90 11.65 -7.85
C ASP A 71 10.88 11.87 -6.71
N PHE A 72 9.61 11.57 -6.94
CA PHE A 72 8.55 11.69 -5.95
C PHE A 72 7.65 10.46 -5.92
N MET A 73 6.72 10.28 -6.88
CA MET A 73 5.78 9.17 -6.87
C MET A 73 5.14 8.93 -8.25
N VAL A 74 4.51 7.76 -8.39
CA VAL A 74 3.60 7.45 -9.50
C VAL A 74 2.22 7.16 -8.93
N GLN A 75 1.16 7.83 -9.42
CA GLN A 75 -0.20 7.78 -8.89
C GLN A 75 -1.18 7.23 -9.91
N SER A 76 -2.07 6.34 -9.45
CA SER A 76 -3.14 5.73 -10.22
C SER A 76 -4.45 5.68 -9.42
N GLY A 77 -5.50 5.05 -9.96
CA GLY A 77 -6.77 4.84 -9.28
C GLY A 77 -7.86 5.85 -9.60
N ASP A 78 -7.61 6.83 -10.48
CA ASP A 78 -8.66 7.72 -10.97
C ASP A 78 -9.60 6.96 -11.93
N LEU A 79 -10.85 6.74 -11.52
CA LEU A 79 -11.84 6.00 -12.30
C LEU A 79 -12.19 6.68 -13.62
N ASN A 80 -12.04 8.01 -13.73
CA ASN A 80 -12.26 8.76 -14.96
C ASN A 80 -11.16 8.52 -16.00
N SER A 81 -10.02 7.93 -15.59
CA SER A 81 -8.89 7.69 -16.48
C SER A 81 -9.10 6.54 -17.46
N LYS A 82 -10.10 5.67 -17.22
CA LYS A 82 -10.33 4.44 -18.00
C LYS A 82 -10.46 4.69 -19.51
N HIS A 83 -11.16 5.72 -19.87
CA HIS A 83 -11.42 6.11 -21.26
C HIS A 83 -11.02 7.55 -21.56
N ALA A 84 -10.08 8.08 -20.76
CA ALA A 84 -9.66 9.47 -20.89
C ALA A 84 -8.96 9.73 -22.23
N LYS A 85 -9.36 10.82 -22.87
CA LYS A 85 -8.67 11.31 -24.08
C LYS A 85 -7.32 11.92 -23.72
N PRO A 86 -6.35 11.94 -24.64
CA PRO A 86 -5.10 12.68 -24.44
C PRO A 86 -5.37 14.12 -23.98
N GLY A 87 -4.61 14.60 -22.98
CA GLY A 87 -4.75 15.95 -22.42
C GLY A 87 -5.95 16.19 -21.50
N ALA A 88 -6.80 15.20 -21.24
CA ALA A 88 -7.88 15.34 -20.26
C ALA A 88 -7.31 15.53 -18.84
N LEU A 89 -7.91 16.46 -18.07
CA LEU A 89 -7.63 16.61 -16.66
C LEU A 89 -8.15 15.40 -15.89
N LEU A 90 -7.30 14.85 -15.05
CA LEU A 90 -7.57 13.67 -14.24
C LEU A 90 -7.27 13.96 -12.76
N GLY A 91 -7.60 13.02 -11.88
CA GLY A 91 -7.35 13.11 -10.44
C GLY A 91 -8.61 13.30 -9.60
N THR A 92 -9.80 13.34 -10.22
CA THR A 92 -11.08 13.56 -9.52
C THR A 92 -12.00 12.36 -9.50
N GLY A 93 -11.68 11.28 -10.26
CA GLY A 93 -12.50 10.07 -10.30
C GLY A 93 -12.29 9.23 -9.05
N GLU A 94 -13.35 9.13 -8.23
CA GLU A 94 -13.38 8.37 -6.97
C GLU A 94 -14.71 7.64 -6.80
N LEU A 95 -14.78 6.71 -5.85
CA LEU A 95 -16.02 6.21 -5.30
C LEU A 95 -16.59 7.21 -4.27
N ASP A 96 -17.84 7.05 -3.89
CA ASP A 96 -18.60 7.96 -3.03
C ASP A 96 -18.36 7.81 -1.51
N TYR A 97 -17.23 7.18 -1.14
CA TYR A 97 -16.84 7.01 0.26
C TYR A 97 -15.34 7.24 0.46
N THR A 98 -14.97 7.43 1.72
CA THR A 98 -13.59 7.62 2.16
C THR A 98 -13.23 6.62 3.24
N THR A 99 -11.94 6.30 3.38
CA THR A 99 -11.39 5.41 4.41
C THR A 99 -10.74 6.23 5.53
N GLU A 100 -10.97 5.87 6.78
CA GLU A 100 -10.30 6.53 7.92
C GLU A 100 -8.78 6.35 7.87
N ALA A 101 -8.04 7.37 8.29
CA ALA A 101 -6.59 7.32 8.29
C ALA A 101 -6.06 6.24 9.24
N GLU A 102 -5.06 5.49 8.79
CA GLU A 102 -4.39 4.44 9.56
C GLU A 102 -2.87 4.70 9.59
N PHE A 103 -2.45 5.77 10.25
CA PHE A 103 -1.02 6.06 10.41
C PHE A 103 -0.40 5.08 11.39
N ARG A 104 0.69 4.40 11.00
CA ARG A 104 1.38 3.37 11.79
C ARG A 104 2.87 3.65 11.87
N LEU A 105 3.21 4.88 12.26
CA LEU A 105 4.60 5.26 12.49
C LEU A 105 5.10 4.71 13.85
N PRO A 106 6.36 4.38 13.95
CA PRO A 106 7.41 4.44 12.93
C PRO A 106 7.49 3.21 12.00
N GLN A 107 6.59 2.25 12.10
CA GLN A 107 6.67 0.97 11.37
C GLN A 107 6.40 1.14 9.87
N LEU A 108 5.37 1.92 9.51
CA LEU A 108 4.96 2.16 8.14
C LEU A 108 5.17 3.63 7.78
N PHE A 109 6.09 3.89 6.87
CA PHE A 109 6.50 5.23 6.46
C PHE A 109 6.79 5.29 4.96
N HIS A 110 6.90 6.48 4.40
CA HIS A 110 6.98 6.70 2.95
C HIS A 110 8.39 6.44 2.38
N ARG A 111 8.96 5.26 2.65
CA ARG A 111 10.20 4.81 1.99
C ARG A 111 9.94 4.49 0.52
N ARG A 112 10.98 4.44 -0.30
CA ARG A 112 10.88 4.00 -1.69
C ARG A 112 10.21 2.63 -1.77
N GLY A 113 9.26 2.49 -2.71
CA GLY A 113 8.44 1.29 -2.88
C GLY A 113 7.24 1.19 -1.94
N ALA A 114 7.04 2.12 -0.99
CA ALA A 114 5.82 2.17 -0.21
C ALA A 114 4.61 2.50 -1.09
N VAL A 115 3.47 1.87 -0.79
CA VAL A 115 2.17 2.12 -1.43
C VAL A 115 1.28 2.85 -0.44
N ALA A 116 0.79 4.02 -0.82
CA ALA A 116 0.00 4.88 0.06
C ALA A 116 -1.27 5.39 -0.63
N ALA A 117 -2.27 5.71 0.18
CA ALA A 117 -3.56 6.21 -0.31
C ALA A 117 -3.52 7.72 -0.56
N ALA A 118 -4.07 8.14 -1.70
CA ALA A 118 -4.28 9.56 -1.98
C ALA A 118 -5.48 10.10 -1.17
N ARG A 119 -5.53 11.41 -0.99
CA ARG A 119 -6.60 12.10 -0.28
C ARG A 119 -6.72 13.56 -0.68
N GLU A 120 -7.88 14.14 -0.38
CA GLU A 120 -8.09 15.58 -0.44
C GLU A 120 -7.24 16.34 0.59
N GLY A 121 -6.95 17.61 0.29
CA GLY A 121 -6.16 18.47 1.16
C GLY A 121 -6.85 18.82 2.48
N ASP A 122 -6.06 19.16 3.51
CA ASP A 122 -6.51 19.39 4.90
C ASP A 122 -7.63 20.44 5.03
N LYS A 123 -7.74 21.41 4.11
CA LYS A 123 -8.80 22.43 4.15
C LYS A 123 -10.21 21.85 3.99
N VAL A 124 -10.36 20.82 3.16
CA VAL A 124 -11.64 20.16 2.88
C VAL A 124 -11.75 18.81 3.59
N ASN A 125 -10.61 18.28 4.03
CA ASN A 125 -10.51 16.98 4.68
C ASN A 125 -9.60 17.04 5.92
N PRO A 126 -10.01 17.74 6.98
CA PRO A 126 -9.21 17.89 8.20
C PRO A 126 -8.98 16.56 8.93
N GLY A 127 -9.84 15.57 8.73
CA GLY A 127 -9.69 14.21 9.27
C GLY A 127 -8.68 13.36 8.51
N ARG A 128 -8.07 13.88 7.43
CA ARG A 128 -7.08 13.19 6.60
C ARG A 128 -7.55 11.82 6.12
N ARG A 129 -8.86 11.68 5.90
CA ARG A 129 -9.44 10.45 5.36
C ARG A 129 -8.92 10.19 3.94
N SER A 130 -8.62 8.96 3.62
CA SER A 130 -8.14 8.58 2.29
C SER A 130 -9.29 8.46 1.29
N GLY A 131 -9.06 8.81 0.03
CA GLY A 131 -9.93 8.44 -1.08
C GLY A 131 -10.06 6.91 -1.20
N ALA A 132 -11.14 6.46 -1.82
CA ALA A 132 -11.45 5.04 -1.89
C ALA A 132 -10.61 4.28 -2.94
N CYS A 133 -10.21 4.96 -4.03
CA CYS A 133 -9.59 4.29 -5.18
C CYS A 133 -8.17 4.76 -5.46
N GLN A 134 -7.86 6.05 -5.26
CA GLN A 134 -6.58 6.58 -5.69
C GLN A 134 -5.46 6.21 -4.73
N PHE A 135 -4.37 5.72 -5.29
CA PHE A 135 -3.15 5.34 -4.57
C PHE A 135 -1.91 5.80 -5.32
N TYR A 136 -0.80 5.87 -4.62
CA TYR A 136 0.49 6.15 -5.23
C TYR A 136 1.58 5.22 -4.71
N ILE A 137 2.58 4.98 -5.56
CA ILE A 137 3.80 4.25 -5.22
C ILE A 137 4.92 5.26 -5.09
N VAL A 138 5.56 5.26 -3.93
CA VAL A 138 6.64 6.19 -3.61
C VAL A 138 7.91 5.81 -4.36
N TRP A 139 8.52 6.80 -5.04
CA TRP A 139 9.90 6.70 -5.49
C TRP A 139 10.82 7.49 -4.56
N GLY A 140 10.66 8.80 -4.51
CA GLY A 140 11.39 9.71 -3.65
C GLY A 140 12.86 9.86 -4.02
N LYS A 141 13.54 10.74 -3.30
CA LYS A 141 14.99 10.96 -3.37
C LYS A 141 15.69 10.28 -2.20
N GLN A 142 17.01 10.10 -2.30
CA GLN A 142 17.86 9.86 -1.13
C GLN A 142 18.05 11.18 -0.39
N TRP A 143 18.18 11.09 0.92
CA TRP A 143 18.24 12.22 1.84
C TRP A 143 19.61 12.27 2.54
N ASP A 144 19.94 13.42 3.07
CA ASP A 144 21.03 13.63 4.02
C ASP A 144 20.48 14.14 5.35
N ASP A 145 21.30 14.17 6.38
CA ASP A 145 20.88 14.59 7.72
C ASP A 145 20.39 16.05 7.74
N ALA A 146 21.01 16.94 6.99
CA ALA A 146 20.64 18.34 6.97
C ALA A 146 19.25 18.57 6.32
N ARG A 147 18.94 17.81 5.26
CA ARG A 147 17.63 17.85 4.60
C ARG A 147 16.56 17.18 5.45
N LEU A 148 16.88 16.06 6.12
CA LEU A 148 15.95 15.39 7.03
C LEU A 148 15.59 16.28 8.23
N ALA A 149 16.56 17.03 8.78
CA ALA A 149 16.30 18.00 9.83
C ALA A 149 15.27 19.06 9.40
N LYS A 150 15.40 19.61 8.18
CA LYS A 150 14.41 20.57 7.63
C LYS A 150 13.03 19.93 7.42
N VAL A 151 13.00 18.67 7.01
CA VAL A 151 11.71 17.93 6.92
C VAL A 151 11.10 17.76 8.29
N GLN A 152 11.91 17.46 9.32
CA GLN A 152 11.42 17.31 10.70
C GLN A 152 10.80 18.62 11.21
N GLU A 153 11.44 19.77 11.00
CA GLU A 153 10.88 21.09 11.36
C GLU A 153 9.50 21.32 10.72
N ARG A 154 9.36 20.96 9.43
CA ARG A 154 8.08 21.04 8.73
C ARG A 154 7.04 20.06 9.29
N LEU A 155 7.43 18.81 9.58
CA LEU A 155 6.54 17.82 10.19
C LEU A 155 6.08 18.28 11.58
N ASP A 156 6.97 18.86 12.39
CA ASP A 156 6.63 19.39 13.70
C ASP A 156 5.55 20.48 13.61
N THR A 157 5.64 21.34 12.61
CA THR A 157 4.61 22.36 12.36
C THR A 157 3.28 21.74 11.91
N LEU A 158 3.31 20.79 10.95
CA LEU A 158 2.10 20.22 10.36
C LEU A 158 1.39 19.21 11.26
N THR A 159 2.12 18.58 12.17
CA THR A 159 1.62 17.49 13.02
C THR A 159 1.69 17.82 14.51
N GLN A 160 1.96 19.09 14.86
CA GLN A 160 2.12 19.55 16.24
C GLN A 160 3.15 18.71 17.02
N GLY A 161 4.24 18.35 16.35
CA GLY A 161 5.34 17.55 16.92
C GLY A 161 5.02 16.08 17.20
N THR A 162 3.87 15.56 16.79
CA THR A 162 3.49 14.16 17.02
C THR A 162 4.20 13.18 16.10
N VAL A 163 4.68 13.62 14.95
CA VAL A 163 5.43 12.79 13.99
C VAL A 163 6.91 13.07 14.09
N LYS A 164 7.70 12.02 14.35
CA LYS A 164 9.16 12.10 14.42
C LYS A 164 9.80 11.11 13.45
N ILE A 165 10.81 11.60 12.71
CA ILE A 165 11.69 10.75 11.93
C ILE A 165 12.67 10.11 12.92
N THR A 166 12.53 8.80 13.17
CA THR A 166 13.45 8.09 14.06
C THR A 166 14.81 7.88 13.40
N PRO A 167 15.88 7.57 14.16
CA PRO A 167 17.17 7.24 13.58
C PRO A 167 17.10 6.12 12.53
N GLU A 168 16.29 5.10 12.78
CA GLU A 168 16.09 3.97 11.86
C GLU A 168 15.40 4.41 10.55
N MET A 169 14.37 5.26 10.63
CA MET A 169 13.73 5.86 9.45
C MET A 169 14.72 6.73 8.67
N ALA A 170 15.53 7.53 9.37
CA ALA A 170 16.54 8.39 8.75
C ALA A 170 17.57 7.56 7.96
N GLU A 171 18.08 6.46 8.52
CA GLU A 171 18.99 5.56 7.82
C GLU A 171 18.36 4.95 6.55
N VAL A 172 17.07 4.57 6.61
CA VAL A 172 16.36 4.09 5.42
C VAL A 172 16.23 5.19 4.37
N TYR A 173 15.83 6.41 4.76
CA TYR A 173 15.70 7.53 3.83
C TYR A 173 17.03 7.92 3.19
N LYS A 174 18.14 7.85 3.93
CA LYS A 174 19.48 8.10 3.39
C LYS A 174 19.91 7.03 2.39
N ARG A 175 19.66 5.76 2.69
CA ARG A 175 20.12 4.63 1.88
C ARG A 175 19.18 4.33 0.70
N VAL A 176 17.88 4.25 0.95
CA VAL A 176 16.87 3.80 -0.03
C VAL A 176 16.18 4.97 -0.71
N GLY A 177 15.93 6.05 0.03
CA GLY A 177 15.14 7.18 -0.41
C GLY A 177 13.67 7.07 0.00
N GLY A 178 12.90 8.07 -0.41
CA GLY A 178 11.47 8.17 -0.09
C GLY A 178 11.00 9.61 0.05
N THR A 179 9.81 9.78 0.67
CA THR A 179 9.14 11.08 0.79
C THR A 179 8.73 11.38 2.23
N PRO A 180 9.72 11.60 3.15
CA PRO A 180 9.48 11.72 4.58
C PRO A 180 8.51 12.85 4.96
N HIS A 181 8.36 13.87 4.12
CA HIS A 181 7.41 14.97 4.33
C HIS A 181 5.94 14.56 4.27
N LEU A 182 5.61 13.33 3.86
CA LEU A 182 4.25 12.77 3.84
C LEU A 182 3.94 11.91 5.07
N ASP A 183 4.93 11.62 5.91
CA ASP A 183 4.74 10.78 7.08
C ASP A 183 3.72 11.37 8.06
N GLY A 184 2.82 10.53 8.57
CA GLY A 184 1.74 10.97 9.46
C GLY A 184 0.66 11.81 8.79
N GLN A 185 0.69 11.97 7.48
CA GLN A 185 -0.29 12.75 6.72
C GLN A 185 -1.06 11.92 5.68
N TYR A 186 -0.47 10.82 5.23
CA TYR A 186 -1.06 9.87 4.29
C TYR A 186 -0.86 8.46 4.82
N THR A 187 -1.83 7.56 4.59
CA THR A 187 -1.73 6.18 5.05
C THR A 187 -0.91 5.35 4.08
N VAL A 188 0.20 4.82 4.58
CA VAL A 188 0.97 3.77 3.91
C VAL A 188 0.33 2.43 4.24
N PHE A 189 -0.13 1.69 3.22
CA PHE A 189 -0.88 0.46 3.43
C PHE A 189 -0.31 -0.78 2.71
N GLY A 190 0.80 -0.61 1.99
CA GLY A 190 1.47 -1.70 1.29
C GLY A 190 2.88 -1.33 0.84
N GLU A 191 3.51 -2.27 0.18
CA GLU A 191 4.83 -2.11 -0.41
C GLU A 191 4.97 -2.90 -1.71
N VAL A 192 5.78 -2.39 -2.62
CA VAL A 192 6.19 -3.13 -3.83
C VAL A 192 7.21 -4.19 -3.43
N ILE A 193 6.89 -5.46 -3.70
CA ILE A 193 7.78 -6.60 -3.43
C ILE A 193 8.45 -7.15 -4.69
N GLU A 194 7.86 -6.88 -5.88
CA GLU A 194 8.45 -7.18 -7.19
C GLU A 194 8.09 -6.06 -8.17
N GLY A 195 8.98 -5.74 -9.13
CA GLY A 195 8.74 -4.73 -10.17
C GLY A 195 9.05 -3.29 -9.74
N LEU A 196 9.94 -3.09 -8.77
CA LEU A 196 10.41 -1.74 -8.41
C LEU A 196 11.16 -1.05 -9.58
N ASP A 197 11.81 -1.82 -10.44
CA ASP A 197 12.42 -1.35 -11.70
C ASP A 197 11.37 -0.86 -12.71
N VAL A 198 10.16 -1.45 -12.71
CA VAL A 198 9.01 -0.95 -13.50
C VAL A 198 8.58 0.42 -12.97
N VAL A 199 8.48 0.58 -11.66
CA VAL A 199 8.17 1.88 -11.03
C VAL A 199 9.25 2.91 -11.37
N GLU A 200 10.53 2.51 -11.42
CA GLU A 200 11.64 3.38 -11.81
C GLU A 200 11.47 3.89 -13.25
N ARG A 201 11.11 3.03 -14.20
CA ARG A 201 10.85 3.45 -15.58
C ARG A 201 9.65 4.40 -15.66
N ILE A 202 8.56 4.08 -14.98
CA ILE A 202 7.35 4.92 -14.99
C ILE A 202 7.66 6.31 -14.42
N GLN A 203 8.38 6.43 -13.31
CA GLN A 203 8.63 7.73 -12.68
C GLN A 203 9.58 8.65 -13.49
N GLN A 204 10.23 8.11 -14.54
CA GLN A 204 11.16 8.86 -15.40
C GLN A 204 10.53 9.36 -16.70
N VAL A 205 9.27 9.01 -16.99
CA VAL A 205 8.64 9.39 -18.24
C VAL A 205 8.41 10.90 -18.33
N ALA A 206 8.36 11.42 -19.54
CA ALA A 206 7.99 12.80 -19.79
C ALA A 206 6.50 13.03 -19.48
N THR A 207 6.19 14.15 -18.81
CA THR A 207 4.85 14.52 -18.39
C THR A 207 4.46 15.89 -18.93
N ASP A 208 3.17 16.17 -18.97
CA ASP A 208 2.63 17.49 -19.26
C ASP A 208 2.66 18.41 -18.01
N LYS A 209 2.12 19.63 -18.17
CA LYS A 209 2.06 20.63 -17.09
C LYS A 209 1.20 20.23 -15.88
N ASN A 210 0.42 19.15 -16.00
CA ASN A 210 -0.43 18.60 -14.94
C ASN A 210 0.16 17.30 -14.38
N ASP A 211 1.45 17.02 -14.61
CA ASP A 211 2.15 15.81 -14.23
C ASP A 211 1.59 14.54 -14.89
N ARG A 212 0.75 14.63 -15.94
CA ARG A 212 0.25 13.47 -16.67
C ARG A 212 1.31 12.99 -17.67
N PRO A 213 1.62 11.67 -17.73
CA PRO A 213 2.49 11.11 -18.77
C PRO A 213 2.03 11.50 -20.17
N LEU A 214 2.96 11.93 -21.04
CA LEU A 214 2.67 12.28 -22.45
C LEU A 214 2.23 11.04 -23.26
N THR A 215 2.74 9.87 -22.87
CA THR A 215 2.29 8.57 -23.39
C THR A 215 1.56 7.85 -22.25
N ASP A 216 0.33 7.43 -22.50
CA ASP A 216 -0.49 6.76 -21.49
C ASP A 216 0.19 5.49 -20.99
N ILE A 217 0.40 5.40 -19.68
CA ILE A 217 0.84 4.21 -18.96
C ILE A 217 -0.37 3.66 -18.25
N ARG A 218 -0.67 2.38 -18.46
CA ARG A 218 -1.95 1.79 -18.08
C ARG A 218 -1.76 0.54 -17.22
N ILE A 219 -2.59 0.41 -16.18
CA ILE A 219 -2.82 -0.87 -15.52
C ILE A 219 -3.75 -1.67 -16.45
N LEU A 220 -3.23 -2.73 -17.07
CA LEU A 220 -4.01 -3.61 -17.94
C LEU A 220 -4.99 -4.44 -17.14
N ARG A 221 -4.52 -4.94 -16.00
CA ARG A 221 -5.30 -5.74 -15.05
C ARG A 221 -4.70 -5.65 -13.65
N ALA A 222 -5.57 -5.71 -12.63
CA ALA A 222 -5.19 -5.91 -11.24
C ALA A 222 -5.77 -7.23 -10.72
N THR A 223 -4.93 -8.10 -10.16
CA THR A 223 -5.34 -9.45 -9.72
C THR A 223 -4.87 -9.71 -8.29
N ILE A 224 -5.78 -10.21 -7.44
CA ILE A 224 -5.43 -10.70 -6.11
C ILE A 224 -4.74 -12.06 -6.29
N THR A 225 -3.44 -12.13 -6.01
CA THR A 225 -2.63 -13.36 -6.15
C THR A 225 -2.54 -14.15 -4.86
N LYS A 226 -2.75 -13.48 -3.71
CA LYS A 226 -2.79 -14.10 -2.38
C LYS A 226 -3.77 -13.32 -1.50
N ASN A 227 -4.67 -14.04 -0.83
CA ASN A 227 -5.60 -13.43 0.13
C ASN A 227 -5.87 -14.37 1.32
N PRO A 228 -5.06 -14.29 2.38
CA PRO A 228 -5.26 -15.12 3.58
C PRO A 228 -6.53 -14.75 4.37
N PHE A 229 -7.19 -13.64 4.02
CA PHE A 229 -8.42 -13.14 4.66
C PHE A 229 -9.69 -13.49 3.87
N ALA A 230 -9.55 -14.16 2.71
CA ALA A 230 -10.71 -14.57 1.93
C ALA A 230 -11.58 -15.54 2.76
N PRO A 231 -12.91 -15.38 2.76
CA PRO A 231 -13.79 -16.35 3.38
C PRO A 231 -13.57 -17.72 2.73
N ALA A 232 -13.57 -18.77 3.53
CA ALA A 232 -13.45 -20.14 3.02
C ALA A 232 -14.49 -20.38 1.90
N PRO A 233 -14.13 -21.05 0.81
CA PRO A 233 -15.06 -21.34 -0.28
C PRO A 233 -16.29 -22.06 0.28
N LYS A 234 -17.48 -21.53 -0.02
CA LYS A 234 -18.72 -22.19 0.37
C LYS A 234 -18.73 -23.58 -0.23
N PRO A 235 -19.04 -24.65 0.54
CA PRO A 235 -19.09 -26.01 -0.01
C PRO A 235 -20.06 -26.03 -1.19
N GLU A 236 -19.58 -26.48 -2.34
CA GLU A 236 -20.42 -26.66 -3.53
C GLU A 236 -21.59 -27.60 -3.17
N LYS A 237 -22.81 -27.10 -3.32
CA LYS A 237 -23.98 -27.94 -3.22
C LYS A 237 -23.88 -28.98 -4.32
N LYS A 238 -23.53 -30.23 -3.98
CA LYS A 238 -23.58 -31.38 -4.91
C LYS A 238 -24.95 -31.35 -5.55
N LYS A 239 -25.03 -31.09 -6.86
CA LYS A 239 -26.26 -31.26 -7.64
C LYS A 239 -26.71 -32.71 -7.48
N GLN A 240 -27.77 -32.92 -6.71
CA GLN A 240 -28.43 -34.21 -6.67
C GLN A 240 -28.96 -34.49 -8.09
N ILE A 241 -28.28 -35.37 -8.81
CA ILE A 241 -28.78 -35.91 -10.06
C ILE A 241 -29.94 -36.83 -9.67
N SER A 242 -31.18 -36.34 -9.76
CA SER A 242 -32.36 -37.15 -9.58
C SER A 242 -32.42 -38.15 -10.74
N ARG A 243 -32.07 -39.41 -10.46
CA ARG A 243 -32.36 -40.49 -11.35
C ARG A 243 -33.86 -40.66 -11.46
N ARG A 244 -34.49 -40.05 -12.46
CA ARG A 244 -35.85 -40.37 -12.89
C ARG A 244 -35.82 -41.83 -13.34
N LYS A 245 -36.37 -42.76 -12.53
CA LYS A 245 -36.69 -44.10 -12.93
C LYS A 245 -37.73 -44.04 -14.05
N GLN A 246 -37.33 -44.40 -15.28
CA GLN A 246 -38.28 -44.75 -16.31
C GLN A 246 -38.95 -46.03 -15.88
N LYS A 247 -40.24 -45.97 -15.55
CA LYS A 247 -41.10 -47.16 -15.49
C LYS A 247 -41.66 -47.42 -16.90
N LYS A 248 -41.37 -48.59 -17.39
CA LYS A 248 -42.07 -49.19 -18.52
C LYS A 248 -43.54 -49.44 -18.17
#